data_54317dd8000813808f66ce2db3f21e31
#
_entry.id   54317dd8000813808f66ce2db3f21e31
#
_cell.length_a   1.000
_cell.length_b   1.000
_cell.length_c   1.000
_cell.angle_alpha   90.00
_cell.angle_beta   90.00
_cell.angle_gamma   90.00
#
_symmetry.space_group_name_H-M   'P 1'
#
loop_
_entity.id
_entity.type
_entity.pdbx_description
1 polymer ?
#
loop_
_entity_poly.entity_id
_entity_poly.type
_entity_poly.pdbx_seq_one_letter_code
_entity_poly.pdbx_strand_id
1 'polypeptide(L)'
;MKVQSKYLDWHYTNGVTNIALMELGDKLGTSKYENYVLKNMNFIFDDANQDYFHRLYDQTLEQEGWRAVNHVNWHMIYRNKRLDDNGPMGASLIVLNRRHPEQAFQKYIDQTDHHLMVSEPRLADGTIARLWPHVNTIWADDAFMALSFLVRMGEATGDAKYFDDAANQILNYTRYLWCPEKGLYYHCYHTDNKAHGVAHWSRANGWVFMATADLLARMPADHPMREDVIRNFRMQAGGLIRYQGANGLWHQLLDKEDSYEEITGTAMFVFGIARGVKQGWLHPDYIYVAWEGLKGMLTKITPEGDVTAICAGTGIMPALSFYYNRPQWKNDPMGEGPVLRALVEMIDAPKYTEIKAEQQYDKIK
;
A
#
# COMPACT_ATOMS: atom_id res chain seq x y z
N MET A 1 8.51 10.47 27.67
CA MET A 1 7.12 10.19 27.23
C MET A 1 7.15 8.86 26.46
N LYS A 2 6.15 7.99 26.59
CA LYS A 2 6.10 6.72 25.87
C LYS A 2 4.86 6.75 24.99
N VAL A 3 5.00 6.51 23.69
CA VAL A 3 3.85 6.29 22.81
C VAL A 3 3.19 4.97 23.22
N GLN A 4 1.93 5.02 23.62
CA GLN A 4 1.25 3.84 24.17
C GLN A 4 0.49 3.03 23.11
N SER A 5 0.38 3.54 21.89
CA SER A 5 -0.35 2.89 20.80
C SER A 5 0.49 2.81 19.55
N LYS A 6 0.56 1.63 18.95
CA LYS A 6 1.20 1.39 17.65
C LYS A 6 0.58 2.22 16.50
N TYR A 7 -0.65 2.70 16.67
CA TYR A 7 -1.31 3.60 15.71
C TYR A 7 -0.82 5.06 15.78
N LEU A 8 0.01 5.39 16.77
CA LEU A 8 0.63 6.71 16.92
C LEU A 8 2.12 6.71 16.54
N ASP A 9 2.67 5.56 16.18
CA ASP A 9 4.08 5.47 15.80
C ASP A 9 4.29 5.94 14.34
N TRP A 10 5.50 6.35 14.02
CA TRP A 10 5.90 6.67 12.66
C TRP A 10 6.23 5.38 11.93
N HIS A 11 5.26 4.87 11.18
CA HIS A 11 5.37 3.59 10.47
C HIS A 11 4.52 3.64 9.19
N TYR A 12 4.97 2.99 8.10
CA TYR A 12 4.27 3.02 6.82
C TYR A 12 2.79 2.61 6.93
N THR A 13 2.47 1.67 7.80
CA THR A 13 1.09 1.23 8.03
C THR A 13 0.19 2.35 8.50
N ASN A 14 0.72 3.23 9.37
CA ASN A 14 -0.01 4.40 9.85
C ASN A 14 -0.19 5.44 8.73
N GLY A 15 0.77 5.54 7.81
CA GLY A 15 0.61 6.36 6.60
C GLY A 15 -0.57 5.89 5.75
N VAL A 16 -0.72 4.58 5.55
CA VAL A 16 -1.88 4.00 4.84
C VAL A 16 -3.18 4.28 5.59
N THR A 17 -3.18 4.10 6.91
CA THR A 17 -4.36 4.35 7.77
C THR A 17 -4.74 5.84 7.77
N ASN A 18 -3.77 6.75 7.84
CA ASN A 18 -4.00 8.19 7.77
C ASN A 18 -4.66 8.60 6.45
N ILE A 19 -4.17 8.06 5.33
CA ILE A 19 -4.78 8.28 4.01
C ILE A 19 -6.22 7.76 4.02
N ALA A 20 -6.45 6.55 4.51
CA ALA A 20 -7.78 5.94 4.58
C ALA A 20 -8.75 6.74 5.44
N LEU A 21 -8.29 7.28 6.58
CA LEU A 21 -9.08 8.14 7.46
C LEU A 21 -9.47 9.45 6.78
N MET A 22 -8.54 10.09 6.06
CA MET A 22 -8.85 11.31 5.31
C MET A 22 -9.81 11.02 4.15
N GLU A 23 -9.61 9.93 3.39
CA GLU A 23 -10.54 9.47 2.35
C GLU A 23 -11.95 9.18 2.93
N LEU A 24 -12.04 8.59 4.12
CA LEU A 24 -13.31 8.37 4.83
C LEU A 24 -13.98 9.70 5.23
N GLY A 25 -13.20 10.65 5.75
CA GLY A 25 -13.69 11.98 6.09
C GLY A 25 -14.31 12.69 4.89
N ASP A 26 -13.61 12.68 3.75
CA ASP A 26 -14.09 13.25 2.49
C ASP A 26 -15.40 12.57 2.05
N LYS A 27 -15.44 11.23 2.15
CA LYS A 27 -16.61 10.45 1.75
C LYS A 27 -17.85 10.72 2.60
N LEU A 28 -17.67 10.92 3.89
CA LEU A 28 -18.77 11.18 4.84
C LEU A 28 -19.06 12.67 5.05
N GLY A 29 -18.31 13.56 4.41
CA GLY A 29 -18.47 15.01 4.57
C GLY A 29 -18.18 15.50 6.00
N THR A 30 -17.17 14.91 6.67
CA THR A 30 -16.84 15.24 8.07
C THR A 30 -15.32 15.42 8.26
N SER A 31 -14.94 16.43 9.04
CA SER A 31 -13.55 16.67 9.42
C SER A 31 -13.06 15.81 10.60
N LYS A 32 -13.92 14.97 11.19
CA LYS A 32 -13.59 14.19 12.39
C LYS A 32 -12.31 13.38 12.23
N TYR A 33 -12.17 12.68 11.12
CA TYR A 33 -11.05 11.77 10.86
C TYR A 33 -9.79 12.53 10.46
N GLU A 34 -9.92 13.57 9.67
CA GLU A 34 -8.81 14.47 9.33
C GLU A 34 -8.25 15.17 10.56
N ASN A 35 -9.12 15.66 11.46
CA ASN A 35 -8.71 16.26 12.73
C ASN A 35 -7.95 15.26 13.63
N TYR A 36 -8.28 13.98 13.58
CA TYR A 36 -7.51 12.94 14.28
C TYR A 36 -6.10 12.83 13.70
N VAL A 37 -5.96 12.77 12.37
CA VAL A 37 -4.65 12.71 11.69
C VAL A 37 -3.84 13.97 11.99
N LEU A 38 -4.46 15.16 11.87
CA LEU A 38 -3.81 16.44 12.15
C LEU A 38 -3.30 16.53 13.60
N LYS A 39 -4.12 16.09 14.56
CA LYS A 39 -3.71 16.07 15.98
C LYS A 39 -2.49 15.18 16.20
N ASN A 40 -2.42 14.01 15.55
CA ASN A 40 -1.29 13.12 15.66
C ASN A 40 -0.04 13.73 15.03
N MET A 41 -0.17 14.33 13.85
CA MET A 41 0.96 14.97 13.16
C MET A 41 1.47 16.18 13.94
N ASN A 42 0.60 17.03 14.48
CA ASN A 42 1.00 18.15 15.34
C ASN A 42 1.75 17.68 16.60
N PHE A 43 1.32 16.54 17.17
CA PHE A 43 2.03 15.97 18.32
C PHE A 43 3.43 15.43 17.93
N ILE A 44 3.54 14.75 16.78
CA ILE A 44 4.80 14.22 16.27
C ILE A 44 5.76 15.37 15.94
N PHE A 45 5.29 16.42 15.28
CA PHE A 45 6.11 17.56 14.83
C PHE A 45 6.21 18.72 15.84
N ASP A 46 5.71 18.55 17.06
CA ASP A 46 5.98 19.49 18.15
C ASP A 46 7.48 19.51 18.48
N ASP A 47 8.06 20.70 18.55
CA ASP A 47 9.52 20.89 18.71
C ASP A 47 10.08 20.16 19.95
N ALA A 48 9.37 20.24 21.09
CA ALA A 48 9.82 19.60 22.32
C ALA A 48 9.78 18.07 22.22
N ASN A 49 8.77 17.52 21.53
CA ASN A 49 8.68 16.10 21.27
C ASN A 49 9.76 15.64 20.29
N GLN A 50 9.98 16.38 19.20
CA GLN A 50 11.04 16.09 18.24
C GLN A 50 12.42 16.10 18.92
N ASP A 51 12.74 17.14 19.70
CA ASP A 51 13.99 17.23 20.45
C ASP A 51 14.19 16.08 21.42
N TYR A 52 13.15 15.67 22.14
CA TYR A 52 13.22 14.59 23.10
C TYR A 52 13.50 13.23 22.41
N PHE A 53 12.70 12.87 21.40
CA PHE A 53 12.81 11.57 20.76
C PHE A 53 14.03 11.46 19.85
N HIS A 54 14.46 12.56 19.22
CA HIS A 54 15.69 12.58 18.43
C HIS A 54 16.93 12.36 19.31
N ARG A 55 17.03 13.09 20.43
CA ARG A 55 18.10 12.84 21.39
C ARG A 55 18.09 11.40 21.93
N LEU A 56 16.91 10.85 22.22
CA LEU A 56 16.80 9.47 22.67
C LEU A 56 17.27 8.49 21.58
N TYR A 57 16.93 8.76 20.33
CA TYR A 57 17.39 7.95 19.18
C TYR A 57 18.93 7.99 19.06
N ASP A 58 19.53 9.19 19.09
CA ASP A 58 20.98 9.36 18.95
C ASP A 58 21.74 8.70 20.11
N GLN A 59 21.30 8.90 21.35
CA GLN A 59 21.87 8.26 22.54
C GLN A 59 21.78 6.74 22.48
N THR A 60 20.63 6.20 22.07
CA THR A 60 20.46 4.76 21.93
C THR A 60 21.34 4.19 20.81
N LEU A 61 21.46 4.93 19.68
CA LEU A 61 22.32 4.53 18.58
C LEU A 61 23.79 4.47 18.98
N GLU A 62 24.25 5.48 19.74
CA GLU A 62 25.63 5.58 20.21
C GLU A 62 25.97 4.51 21.27
N GLN A 63 25.09 4.28 22.24
CA GLN A 63 25.34 3.42 23.39
C GLN A 63 25.03 1.95 23.14
N GLU A 64 23.98 1.66 22.38
CA GLU A 64 23.43 0.32 22.23
C GLU A 64 23.43 -0.19 20.77
N GLY A 65 23.66 0.70 19.82
CA GLY A 65 23.78 0.41 18.40
C GLY A 65 22.44 0.35 17.64
N TRP A 66 22.56 0.15 16.33
CA TRP A 66 21.46 0.28 15.37
C TRP A 66 20.25 -0.65 15.60
N ARG A 67 20.45 -1.80 16.30
CA ARG A 67 19.35 -2.72 16.61
C ARG A 67 18.45 -2.19 17.72
N ALA A 68 19.04 -1.53 18.71
CA ALA A 68 18.32 -1.03 19.87
C ALA A 68 17.41 0.16 19.50
N VAL A 69 17.79 0.99 18.53
CA VAL A 69 16.97 2.12 18.08
C VAL A 69 15.60 1.72 17.54
N ASN A 70 15.42 0.47 17.11
CA ASN A 70 14.11 0.00 16.67
C ASN A 70 13.06 -0.04 17.80
N HIS A 71 13.49 0.10 19.06
CA HIS A 71 12.62 0.23 20.23
C HIS A 71 12.34 1.67 20.64
N VAL A 72 12.99 2.65 19.99
CA VAL A 72 12.70 4.07 20.17
C VAL A 72 11.48 4.44 19.33
N ASN A 73 10.50 5.08 19.95
CA ASN A 73 9.34 5.58 19.23
C ASN A 73 9.79 6.56 18.12
N TRP A 74 9.12 6.49 16.98
CA TRP A 74 9.40 7.31 15.80
C TRP A 74 10.83 7.18 15.23
N HIS A 75 11.54 6.10 15.57
CA HIS A 75 12.90 5.86 15.06
C HIS A 75 12.99 5.92 13.51
N MET A 76 11.89 5.61 12.81
CA MET A 76 11.85 5.65 11.34
C MET A 76 11.95 7.10 10.81
N ILE A 77 11.36 8.08 11.49
CA ILE A 77 11.47 9.50 11.07
C ILE A 77 12.92 10.00 11.16
N TYR A 78 13.68 9.55 12.17
CA TYR A 78 15.07 9.93 12.35
C TYR A 78 16.02 9.11 11.47
N ARG A 79 15.71 7.84 11.28
CA ARG A 79 16.47 6.97 10.38
C ARG A 79 16.37 7.44 8.93
N ASN A 80 15.18 7.64 8.40
CA ASN A 80 14.84 8.16 7.07
C ASN A 80 15.72 7.62 5.92
N LYS A 81 15.89 6.28 5.86
CA LYS A 81 16.80 5.62 4.90
C LYS A 81 16.13 4.54 4.07
N ARG A 82 14.82 4.31 4.24
CA ARG A 82 14.08 3.26 3.56
C ARG A 82 12.73 3.79 3.11
N LEU A 83 12.18 3.19 2.07
CA LEU A 83 10.83 3.50 1.63
C LEU A 83 9.78 3.29 2.74
N ASP A 84 9.97 2.23 3.57
CA ASP A 84 9.10 1.98 4.74
C ASP A 84 9.15 3.12 5.77
N ASP A 85 10.28 3.86 5.85
CA ASP A 85 10.45 4.95 6.82
C ASP A 85 9.67 6.20 6.40
N ASN A 86 9.56 6.46 5.10
CA ASN A 86 9.16 7.77 4.59
C ASN A 86 8.01 7.76 3.58
N GLY A 87 7.90 6.77 2.70
CA GLY A 87 6.96 6.81 1.58
C GLY A 87 5.50 7.00 1.98
N PRO A 88 4.81 6.02 2.60
CA PRO A 88 3.38 6.18 2.93
C PRO A 88 3.11 7.24 4.01
N MET A 89 4.02 7.44 4.97
CA MET A 89 3.87 8.53 5.95
C MET A 89 4.02 9.90 5.29
N GLY A 90 5.05 10.07 4.44
CA GLY A 90 5.21 11.28 3.63
C GLY A 90 4.01 11.52 2.71
N ALA A 91 3.47 10.46 2.10
CA ALA A 91 2.26 10.52 1.28
C ALA A 91 1.04 11.05 2.06
N SER A 92 0.83 10.56 3.28
CA SER A 92 -0.24 11.06 4.16
C SER A 92 -0.01 12.52 4.56
N LEU A 93 1.24 12.90 4.77
CA LEU A 93 1.62 14.26 5.13
C LEU A 93 1.41 15.24 3.97
N ILE A 94 1.66 14.84 2.71
CA ILE A 94 1.35 15.67 1.52
C ILE A 94 -0.16 16.00 1.49
N VAL A 95 -1.02 14.98 1.68
CA VAL A 95 -2.48 15.18 1.68
C VAL A 95 -2.88 16.15 2.79
N LEU A 96 -2.34 15.98 3.98
CA LEU A 96 -2.66 16.82 5.14
C LEU A 96 -2.13 18.25 4.95
N ASN A 97 -0.88 18.41 4.49
CA ASN A 97 -0.22 19.73 4.33
C ASN A 97 -0.91 20.60 3.26
N ARG A 98 -1.54 20.00 2.26
CA ARG A 98 -2.35 20.75 1.27
C ARG A 98 -3.59 21.41 1.90
N ARG A 99 -4.08 20.86 3.00
CA ARG A 99 -5.28 21.35 3.73
C ARG A 99 -4.92 22.19 4.94
N HIS A 100 -3.83 21.83 5.60
CA HIS A 100 -3.30 22.46 6.82
C HIS A 100 -1.79 22.68 6.64
N PRO A 101 -1.40 23.76 5.90
CA PRO A 101 0.01 24.04 5.61
C PRO A 101 0.82 24.33 6.87
N GLU A 102 1.89 23.55 7.10
CA GLU A 102 2.83 23.70 8.20
C GLU A 102 4.27 23.59 7.70
N GLN A 103 5.16 24.48 8.17
CA GLN A 103 6.55 24.48 7.74
C GLN A 103 7.28 23.18 8.10
N ALA A 104 6.99 22.60 9.26
CA ALA A 104 7.58 21.34 9.69
C ALA A 104 7.15 20.17 8.79
N PHE A 105 5.89 20.15 8.34
CA PHE A 105 5.38 19.15 7.40
C PHE A 105 6.07 19.29 6.05
N GLN A 106 6.17 20.53 5.52
CA GLN A 106 6.82 20.78 4.25
C GLN A 106 8.30 20.36 4.27
N LYS A 107 9.02 20.72 5.33
CA LYS A 107 10.42 20.32 5.50
C LYS A 107 10.60 18.79 5.41
N TYR A 108 9.72 18.01 6.05
CA TYR A 108 9.78 16.55 5.99
C TYR A 108 9.41 16.02 4.60
N ILE A 109 8.40 16.61 3.94
CA ILE A 109 8.05 16.29 2.56
C ILE A 109 9.25 16.50 1.63
N ASP A 110 9.96 17.63 1.75
CA ASP A 110 11.14 17.95 0.94
C ASP A 110 12.29 16.97 1.19
N GLN A 111 12.49 16.55 2.45
CA GLN A 111 13.47 15.52 2.81
C GLN A 111 13.13 14.16 2.19
N THR A 112 11.86 13.78 2.22
CA THR A 112 11.38 12.53 1.59
C THR A 112 11.51 12.57 0.07
N ASP A 113 11.16 13.71 -0.55
CA ASP A 113 11.35 13.93 -1.99
C ASP A 113 12.81 13.76 -2.40
N HIS A 114 13.72 14.44 -1.70
CA HIS A 114 15.15 14.28 -1.96
C HIS A 114 15.61 12.83 -1.78
N HIS A 115 15.11 12.12 -0.75
CA HIS A 115 15.47 10.73 -0.55
C HIS A 115 15.00 9.85 -1.72
N LEU A 116 13.73 9.91 -2.09
CA LEU A 116 13.17 9.06 -3.15
C LEU A 116 13.74 9.37 -4.54
N MET A 117 13.89 10.67 -4.85
CA MET A 117 14.30 11.08 -6.20
C MET A 117 15.80 11.06 -6.42
N VAL A 118 16.62 11.17 -5.36
CA VAL A 118 18.07 11.34 -5.48
C VAL A 118 18.86 10.23 -4.78
N SER A 119 18.42 9.80 -3.59
CA SER A 119 19.22 8.94 -2.71
C SER A 119 18.78 7.47 -2.72
N GLU A 120 17.53 7.18 -3.09
CA GLU A 120 17.02 5.80 -3.09
C GLU A 120 17.78 4.93 -4.10
N PRO A 121 18.27 3.76 -3.69
CA PRO A 121 19.05 2.89 -4.56
C PRO A 121 18.24 2.41 -5.77
N ARG A 122 18.86 2.49 -6.94
CA ARG A 122 18.25 2.10 -8.22
C ARG A 122 19.21 1.26 -9.06
N LEU A 123 18.65 0.33 -9.82
CA LEU A 123 19.37 -0.39 -10.86
C LEU A 123 19.65 0.54 -12.06
N ALA A 124 20.46 0.08 -13.00
CA ALA A 124 20.82 0.84 -14.20
C ALA A 124 19.62 1.26 -15.07
N ASP A 125 18.52 0.53 -15.01
CA ASP A 125 17.26 0.87 -15.70
C ASP A 125 16.31 1.76 -14.88
N GLY A 126 16.78 2.28 -13.73
CA GLY A 126 16.02 3.14 -12.83
C GLY A 126 15.12 2.41 -11.84
N THR A 127 15.04 1.08 -11.86
CA THR A 127 14.22 0.30 -10.94
C THR A 127 14.74 0.44 -9.51
N ILE A 128 13.87 0.77 -8.57
CA ILE A 128 14.20 0.81 -7.16
C ILE A 128 14.54 -0.61 -6.67
N ALA A 129 15.67 -0.72 -5.94
CA ALA A 129 16.16 -1.99 -5.40
C ALA A 129 16.74 -1.80 -4.01
N ARG A 130 16.46 -2.72 -3.10
CA ARG A 130 16.91 -2.64 -1.71
C ARG A 130 18.40 -2.95 -1.54
N LEU A 131 19.04 -2.17 -0.67
CA LEU A 131 20.36 -2.51 -0.11
C LEU A 131 20.27 -3.15 1.28
N TRP A 132 19.09 -3.19 1.87
CA TRP A 132 18.85 -3.76 3.20
C TRP A 132 17.35 -4.17 3.31
N PRO A 133 16.99 -5.26 4.02
CA PRO A 133 17.85 -6.22 4.74
C PRO A 133 18.54 -7.22 3.83
N HIS A 134 18.16 -7.31 2.58
CA HIS A 134 18.75 -8.17 1.58
C HIS A 134 19.23 -7.29 0.42
N VAL A 135 20.54 -7.25 0.22
CA VAL A 135 21.19 -6.42 -0.81
C VAL A 135 20.79 -6.93 -2.19
N ASN A 136 20.64 -6.00 -3.14
CA ASN A 136 20.37 -6.30 -4.55
C ASN A 136 19.07 -7.10 -4.74
N THR A 137 18.00 -6.70 -4.02
CA THR A 137 16.67 -7.30 -4.16
C THR A 137 15.63 -6.27 -4.56
N ILE A 138 14.68 -6.70 -5.39
CA ILE A 138 13.47 -5.96 -5.74
C ILE A 138 12.32 -6.63 -4.99
N TRP A 139 11.53 -5.86 -4.23
CA TRP A 139 10.36 -6.36 -3.50
C TRP A 139 9.10 -5.76 -4.10
N ALA A 140 8.08 -6.57 -4.27
CA ALA A 140 6.78 -6.11 -4.77
C ALA A 140 6.14 -5.04 -3.86
N ASP A 141 6.43 -5.11 -2.56
CA ASP A 141 5.95 -4.13 -1.56
C ASP A 141 6.41 -2.70 -1.88
N ASP A 142 7.61 -2.55 -2.43
CA ASP A 142 8.23 -1.25 -2.72
C ASP A 142 7.45 -0.47 -3.79
N ALA A 143 6.66 -1.15 -4.62
CA ALA A 143 5.74 -0.48 -5.51
C ALA A 143 4.82 0.49 -4.74
N PHE A 144 4.20 0.04 -3.65
CA PHE A 144 3.34 0.94 -2.86
C PHE A 144 4.16 1.91 -2.00
N MET A 145 5.27 1.45 -1.42
CA MET A 145 6.08 2.29 -0.54
C MET A 145 6.62 3.52 -1.26
N ALA A 146 7.06 3.38 -2.51
CA ALA A 146 7.49 4.53 -3.32
C ALA A 146 6.32 5.29 -3.95
N LEU A 147 5.40 4.59 -4.63
CA LEU A 147 4.38 5.23 -5.45
C LEU A 147 3.36 6.01 -4.61
N SER A 148 3.08 5.58 -3.38
CA SER A 148 2.18 6.33 -2.49
C SER A 148 2.60 7.79 -2.34
N PHE A 149 3.91 8.05 -2.27
CA PHE A 149 4.49 9.39 -2.20
C PHE A 149 4.54 10.04 -3.59
N LEU A 150 5.13 9.37 -4.59
CA LEU A 150 5.35 9.93 -5.92
C LEU A 150 4.05 10.43 -6.57
N VAL A 151 2.99 9.64 -6.55
CA VAL A 151 1.72 10.03 -7.19
C VAL A 151 1.07 11.25 -6.51
N ARG A 152 1.27 11.42 -5.20
CA ARG A 152 0.76 12.58 -4.46
C ARG A 152 1.63 13.81 -4.64
N MET A 153 2.93 13.65 -4.83
CA MET A 153 3.80 14.75 -5.26
C MET A 153 3.44 15.22 -6.66
N GLY A 154 3.22 14.30 -7.60
CA GLY A 154 2.75 14.65 -8.95
C GLY A 154 1.43 15.42 -8.92
N GLU A 155 0.46 14.98 -8.11
CA GLU A 155 -0.83 15.66 -7.92
C GLU A 155 -0.67 17.04 -7.23
N ALA A 156 0.25 17.15 -6.26
CA ALA A 156 0.44 18.38 -5.51
C ALA A 156 1.22 19.45 -6.28
N THR A 157 2.19 19.04 -7.09
CA THR A 157 3.11 19.95 -7.80
C THR A 157 2.76 20.15 -9.28
N GLY A 158 2.05 19.21 -9.88
CA GLY A 158 1.83 19.17 -11.34
C GLY A 158 3.08 18.77 -12.15
N ASP A 159 4.19 18.37 -11.48
CA ASP A 159 5.43 17.99 -12.16
C ASP A 159 5.33 16.54 -12.65
N ALA A 160 5.41 16.37 -13.97
CA ALA A 160 5.27 15.08 -14.65
C ALA A 160 6.33 14.04 -14.22
N LYS A 161 7.52 14.48 -13.78
CA LYS A 161 8.61 13.58 -13.37
C LYS A 161 8.19 12.53 -12.35
N TYR A 162 7.26 12.87 -11.46
CA TYR A 162 6.75 11.94 -10.44
C TYR A 162 5.85 10.86 -11.02
N PHE A 163 5.02 11.22 -12.00
CA PHE A 163 4.20 10.24 -12.71
C PHE A 163 5.03 9.39 -13.66
N ASP A 164 6.06 9.99 -14.31
CA ASP A 164 7.02 9.28 -15.15
C ASP A 164 7.75 8.20 -14.33
N ASP A 165 8.29 8.57 -13.17
CA ASP A 165 8.98 7.62 -12.30
C ASP A 165 8.02 6.54 -11.78
N ALA A 166 6.85 6.91 -11.27
CA ALA A 166 5.86 5.95 -10.77
C ALA A 166 5.43 4.94 -11.85
N ALA A 167 5.19 5.39 -13.07
CA ALA A 167 4.84 4.52 -14.20
C ALA A 167 6.00 3.60 -14.57
N ASN A 168 7.23 4.14 -14.64
CA ASN A 168 8.43 3.33 -14.89
C ASN A 168 8.63 2.26 -13.81
N GLN A 169 8.41 2.58 -12.53
CA GLN A 169 8.52 1.58 -11.46
C GLN A 169 7.52 0.43 -11.66
N ILE A 170 6.24 0.71 -11.95
CA ILE A 170 5.23 -0.34 -12.19
C ILE A 170 5.62 -1.22 -13.38
N LEU A 171 6.04 -0.62 -14.49
CA LEU A 171 6.44 -1.35 -15.70
C LEU A 171 7.69 -2.21 -15.45
N ASN A 172 8.66 -1.67 -14.72
CA ASN A 172 9.88 -2.39 -14.37
C ASN A 172 9.61 -3.51 -13.37
N TYR A 173 8.82 -3.25 -12.30
CA TYR A 173 8.44 -4.33 -11.36
C TYR A 173 7.71 -5.46 -12.08
N THR A 174 6.89 -5.15 -13.08
CA THR A 174 6.28 -6.20 -13.92
C THR A 174 7.33 -7.00 -14.67
N ARG A 175 8.34 -6.35 -15.23
CA ARG A 175 9.45 -7.04 -15.94
C ARG A 175 10.21 -7.99 -15.02
N TYR A 176 10.45 -7.61 -13.76
CA TYR A 176 11.26 -8.40 -12.82
C TYR A 176 10.46 -9.42 -12.00
N LEU A 177 9.20 -9.14 -11.68
CA LEU A 177 8.46 -9.91 -10.68
C LEU A 177 7.26 -10.70 -11.24
N TRP A 178 6.85 -10.44 -12.48
CA TRP A 178 5.64 -11.07 -13.03
C TRP A 178 5.87 -12.55 -13.39
N CYS A 179 4.91 -13.40 -12.97
CA CYS A 179 4.81 -14.80 -13.35
C CYS A 179 3.65 -14.97 -14.37
N PRO A 180 3.94 -15.05 -15.69
CA PRO A 180 2.90 -15.12 -16.71
C PRO A 180 1.99 -16.35 -16.56
N GLU A 181 2.55 -17.48 -16.15
CA GLU A 181 1.83 -18.76 -16.02
C GLU A 181 0.75 -18.68 -14.94
N LYS A 182 1.01 -17.93 -13.88
CA LYS A 182 0.09 -17.76 -12.76
C LYS A 182 -0.72 -16.47 -12.83
N GLY A 183 -0.22 -15.46 -13.53
CA GLY A 183 -0.84 -14.13 -13.53
C GLY A 183 -0.69 -13.41 -12.19
N LEU A 184 0.43 -13.62 -11.51
CA LEU A 184 0.74 -13.11 -10.18
C LEU A 184 2.16 -12.54 -10.13
N TYR A 185 2.41 -11.65 -9.19
CA TYR A 185 3.77 -11.21 -8.87
C TYR A 185 4.42 -12.13 -7.85
N TYR A 186 5.69 -12.47 -8.05
CA TYR A 186 6.54 -12.98 -6.98
C TYR A 186 6.75 -11.89 -5.91
N HIS A 187 6.93 -12.29 -4.66
CA HIS A 187 7.21 -11.37 -3.57
C HIS A 187 8.50 -10.59 -3.79
N CYS A 188 9.54 -11.24 -4.31
CA CYS A 188 10.81 -10.59 -4.58
C CYS A 188 11.56 -11.20 -5.76
N TYR A 189 12.58 -10.45 -6.21
CA TYR A 189 13.57 -10.87 -7.19
C TYR A 189 14.98 -10.53 -6.69
N HIS A 190 15.90 -11.46 -6.82
CA HIS A 190 17.32 -11.32 -6.49
C HIS A 190 18.11 -10.98 -7.74
N THR A 191 18.66 -9.77 -7.83
CA THR A 191 19.33 -9.30 -9.06
C THR A 191 20.67 -9.94 -9.30
N ASP A 192 21.37 -10.37 -8.23
CA ASP A 192 22.70 -10.99 -8.32
C ASP A 192 22.69 -12.35 -9.04
N ASN A 193 21.71 -13.19 -8.70
CA ASN A 193 21.56 -14.53 -9.28
C ASN A 193 20.39 -14.63 -10.27
N LYS A 194 19.70 -13.54 -10.54
CA LYS A 194 18.54 -13.45 -11.44
C LYS A 194 17.42 -14.44 -11.09
N ALA A 195 17.17 -14.64 -9.80
CA ALA A 195 16.18 -15.59 -9.30
C ALA A 195 14.99 -14.90 -8.63
N HIS A 196 13.79 -15.42 -8.91
CA HIS A 196 12.60 -15.05 -8.17
C HIS A 196 12.60 -15.65 -6.76
N GLY A 197 11.91 -14.98 -5.83
CA GLY A 197 11.53 -15.58 -4.56
C GLY A 197 10.52 -16.72 -4.74
N VAL A 198 10.25 -17.44 -3.66
CA VAL A 198 9.45 -18.68 -3.71
C VAL A 198 7.94 -18.47 -3.59
N ALA A 199 7.47 -17.26 -3.28
CA ALA A 199 6.09 -17.01 -2.86
C ALA A 199 5.37 -16.00 -3.75
N HIS A 200 4.12 -16.29 -4.08
CA HIS A 200 3.13 -15.33 -4.55
C HIS A 200 2.31 -14.84 -3.35
N TRP A 201 2.95 -14.02 -2.51
CA TRP A 201 2.37 -13.55 -1.27
C TRP A 201 1.26 -12.53 -1.53
N SER A 202 0.10 -12.74 -0.88
CA SER A 202 -1.14 -11.98 -1.13
C SER A 202 -0.94 -10.48 -0.92
N ARG A 203 -0.41 -10.07 0.23
CA ARG A 203 -0.21 -8.65 0.54
C ARG A 203 0.78 -7.97 -0.41
N ALA A 204 1.85 -8.64 -0.85
CA ALA A 204 2.79 -8.11 -1.84
C ALA A 204 2.09 -7.83 -3.18
N ASN A 205 1.29 -8.78 -3.67
CA ASN A 205 0.44 -8.58 -4.86
C ASN A 205 -0.58 -7.45 -4.64
N GLY A 206 -1.13 -7.35 -3.43
CA GLY A 206 -2.04 -6.27 -3.02
C GLY A 206 -1.38 -4.90 -3.07
N TRP A 207 -0.14 -4.78 -2.62
CA TRP A 207 0.59 -3.52 -2.68
C TRP A 207 0.80 -3.04 -4.12
N VAL A 208 1.22 -3.91 -5.04
CA VAL A 208 1.36 -3.56 -6.46
C VAL A 208 0.02 -3.12 -7.04
N PHE A 209 -1.05 -3.87 -6.77
CA PHE A 209 -2.38 -3.59 -7.31
C PHE A 209 -2.95 -2.26 -6.80
N MET A 210 -2.83 -2.00 -5.50
CA MET A 210 -3.29 -0.75 -4.88
C MET A 210 -2.46 0.45 -5.34
N ALA A 211 -1.13 0.29 -5.49
CA ALA A 211 -0.26 1.34 -6.00
C ALA A 211 -0.59 1.71 -7.45
N THR A 212 -0.83 0.69 -8.30
CA THR A 212 -1.20 0.91 -9.70
C THR A 212 -2.56 1.61 -9.81
N ALA A 213 -3.54 1.24 -8.96
CA ALA A 213 -4.83 1.92 -8.90
C ALA A 213 -4.70 3.38 -8.44
N ASP A 214 -3.84 3.66 -7.46
CA ASP A 214 -3.56 5.02 -6.99
C ASP A 214 -2.85 5.87 -8.06
N LEU A 215 -1.92 5.27 -8.80
CA LEU A 215 -1.26 5.92 -9.94
C LEU A 215 -2.26 6.28 -11.04
N LEU A 216 -3.03 5.33 -11.52
CA LEU A 216 -4.01 5.54 -12.58
C LEU A 216 -5.09 6.58 -12.22
N ALA A 217 -5.45 6.67 -10.95
CA ALA A 217 -6.43 7.63 -10.48
C ALA A 217 -5.93 9.09 -10.49
N ARG A 218 -4.62 9.30 -10.48
CA ARG A 218 -3.99 10.63 -10.33
C ARG A 218 -3.17 11.06 -11.54
N MET A 219 -2.61 10.11 -12.30
CA MET A 219 -1.81 10.46 -13.46
C MET A 219 -2.68 11.08 -14.56
N PRO A 220 -2.17 12.06 -15.32
CA PRO A 220 -2.90 12.70 -16.41
C PRO A 220 -3.47 11.69 -17.42
N ALA A 221 -4.65 12.00 -17.97
CA ALA A 221 -5.33 11.10 -18.91
C ALA A 221 -4.55 10.91 -20.23
N ASP A 222 -3.76 11.89 -20.60
CA ASP A 222 -2.91 11.94 -21.82
C ASP A 222 -1.45 11.52 -21.55
N HIS A 223 -1.14 11.01 -20.35
CA HIS A 223 0.22 10.58 -20.01
C HIS A 223 0.69 9.45 -20.95
N PRO A 224 1.90 9.53 -21.54
CA PRO A 224 2.34 8.60 -22.59
C PRO A 224 2.34 7.10 -22.16
N MET A 225 2.63 6.82 -20.89
CA MET A 225 2.68 5.45 -20.37
C MET A 225 1.34 4.96 -19.78
N ARG A 226 0.27 5.78 -19.81
CA ARG A 226 -0.99 5.44 -19.15
C ARG A 226 -1.60 4.13 -19.64
N GLU A 227 -1.63 3.93 -20.95
CA GLU A 227 -2.20 2.71 -21.55
C GLU A 227 -1.41 1.45 -21.18
N ASP A 228 -0.09 1.54 -21.05
CA ASP A 228 0.73 0.42 -20.60
C ASP A 228 0.48 0.09 -19.13
N VAL A 229 0.30 1.11 -18.27
CA VAL A 229 -0.08 0.92 -16.87
C VAL A 229 -1.48 0.32 -16.75
N ILE A 230 -2.47 0.76 -17.55
CA ILE A 230 -3.82 0.15 -17.60
C ILE A 230 -3.74 -1.31 -18.05
N ARG A 231 -2.93 -1.62 -19.03
CA ARG A 231 -2.72 -3.01 -19.50
C ARG A 231 -2.16 -3.89 -18.37
N ASN A 232 -1.16 -3.40 -17.63
CA ASN A 232 -0.62 -4.11 -16.47
C ASN A 232 -1.66 -4.31 -15.38
N PHE A 233 -2.46 -3.28 -15.10
CA PHE A 233 -3.54 -3.36 -14.11
C PHE A 233 -4.57 -4.44 -14.49
N ARG A 234 -5.01 -4.44 -15.76
CA ARG A 234 -5.94 -5.45 -16.30
C ARG A 234 -5.36 -6.88 -16.23
N MET A 235 -4.09 -7.00 -16.57
CA MET A 235 -3.38 -8.28 -16.54
C MET A 235 -3.32 -8.84 -15.11
N GLN A 236 -3.00 -8.02 -14.13
CA GLN A 236 -2.98 -8.42 -12.73
C GLN A 236 -4.39 -8.74 -12.21
N ALA A 237 -5.39 -7.91 -12.52
CA ALA A 237 -6.78 -8.17 -12.14
C ALA A 237 -7.25 -9.53 -12.68
N GLY A 238 -6.99 -9.83 -13.96
CA GLY A 238 -7.32 -11.12 -14.58
C GLY A 238 -6.60 -12.31 -13.95
N GLY A 239 -5.39 -12.10 -13.41
CA GLY A 239 -4.70 -13.11 -12.61
C GLY A 239 -5.35 -13.33 -11.26
N LEU A 240 -5.60 -12.26 -10.51
CA LEU A 240 -6.13 -12.30 -9.15
C LEU A 240 -7.49 -13.00 -9.05
N ILE A 241 -8.43 -12.73 -9.98
CA ILE A 241 -9.77 -13.33 -9.93
C ILE A 241 -9.76 -14.86 -9.99
N ARG A 242 -8.73 -15.48 -10.54
CA ARG A 242 -8.61 -16.95 -10.61
C ARG A 242 -8.35 -17.61 -9.25
N TYR A 243 -7.91 -16.80 -8.26
CA TYR A 243 -7.53 -17.28 -6.94
C TYR A 243 -8.46 -16.80 -5.83
N GLN A 244 -9.59 -16.19 -6.17
CA GLN A 244 -10.62 -15.88 -5.18
C GLN A 244 -11.30 -17.16 -4.71
N GLY A 245 -11.28 -17.39 -3.40
CA GLY A 245 -11.99 -18.53 -2.80
C GLY A 245 -13.51 -18.40 -2.91
N ALA A 246 -14.22 -19.51 -2.77
CA ALA A 246 -15.69 -19.57 -2.87
C ALA A 246 -16.42 -18.69 -1.84
N ASN A 247 -15.76 -18.32 -0.75
CA ASN A 247 -16.26 -17.40 0.28
C ASN A 247 -15.82 -15.95 0.06
N GLY A 248 -15.24 -15.66 -1.10
CA GLY A 248 -14.80 -14.32 -1.50
C GLY A 248 -13.43 -13.88 -1.03
N LEU A 249 -12.79 -14.60 -0.12
CA LEU A 249 -11.45 -14.28 0.39
C LEU A 249 -10.36 -14.82 -0.52
N TRP A 250 -9.16 -14.22 -0.43
CA TRP A 250 -7.94 -14.76 -1.01
C TRP A 250 -7.03 -15.35 0.08
N HIS A 251 -6.30 -16.38 -0.29
CA HIS A 251 -5.34 -17.02 0.60
C HIS A 251 -4.07 -16.17 0.76
N GLN A 252 -3.37 -16.35 1.87
CA GLN A 252 -2.11 -15.68 2.20
C GLN A 252 -1.01 -15.95 1.15
N LEU A 253 -0.97 -17.18 0.62
CA LEU A 253 -0.23 -17.54 -0.58
C LEU A 253 -1.24 -17.76 -1.70
N LEU A 254 -1.30 -16.87 -2.69
CA LEU A 254 -2.39 -16.80 -3.66
C LEU A 254 -2.59 -18.10 -4.45
N ASP A 255 -1.50 -18.79 -4.78
CA ASP A 255 -1.49 -20.03 -5.54
C ASP A 255 -1.50 -21.31 -4.66
N LYS A 256 -1.86 -21.18 -3.37
CA LYS A 256 -1.87 -22.24 -2.38
C LYS A 256 -3.17 -22.23 -1.57
N GLU A 257 -4.14 -23.02 -2.01
CA GLU A 257 -5.46 -23.13 -1.37
C GLU A 257 -5.42 -23.72 0.05
N ASP A 258 -4.33 -24.40 0.40
CA ASP A 258 -4.07 -24.94 1.73
C ASP A 258 -3.42 -23.93 2.70
N SER A 259 -3.06 -22.73 2.24
CA SER A 259 -2.67 -21.64 3.12
C SER A 259 -3.91 -20.94 3.71
N TYR A 260 -3.75 -20.22 4.81
CA TYR A 260 -4.89 -19.56 5.45
C TYR A 260 -5.41 -18.37 4.62
N GLU A 261 -6.70 -18.05 4.79
CA GLU A 261 -7.33 -16.86 4.22
C GLU A 261 -6.84 -15.58 4.89
N GLU A 262 -6.57 -14.55 4.11
CA GLU A 262 -5.87 -13.35 4.57
C GLU A 262 -6.63 -12.07 4.19
N ILE A 263 -6.91 -11.23 5.19
CA ILE A 263 -7.78 -10.07 4.99
C ILE A 263 -7.08 -8.91 4.28
N THR A 264 -5.75 -8.71 4.46
CA THR A 264 -5.09 -7.50 3.95
C THR A 264 -4.97 -7.50 2.44
N GLY A 265 -4.51 -8.61 1.85
CA GLY A 265 -4.48 -8.77 0.39
C GLY A 265 -5.89 -8.75 -0.20
N THR A 266 -6.84 -9.44 0.45
CA THR A 266 -8.26 -9.39 0.04
C THR A 266 -8.77 -7.95 -0.03
N ALA A 267 -8.52 -7.13 1.00
CA ALA A 267 -8.92 -5.73 1.04
C ALA A 267 -8.30 -4.91 -0.09
N MET A 268 -7.00 -5.09 -0.36
CA MET A 268 -6.31 -4.40 -1.45
C MET A 268 -6.84 -4.78 -2.83
N PHE A 269 -7.24 -6.05 -3.02
CA PHE A 269 -7.86 -6.50 -4.26
C PHE A 269 -9.27 -5.95 -4.43
N VAL A 270 -10.08 -5.97 -3.38
CA VAL A 270 -11.41 -5.34 -3.38
C VAL A 270 -11.32 -3.87 -3.75
N PHE A 271 -10.41 -3.13 -3.08
CA PHE A 271 -10.16 -1.72 -3.38
C PHE A 271 -9.80 -1.48 -4.85
N GLY A 272 -8.80 -2.20 -5.37
CA GLY A 272 -8.32 -1.98 -6.73
C GLY A 272 -9.35 -2.39 -7.79
N ILE A 273 -10.06 -3.52 -7.59
CA ILE A 273 -11.10 -3.98 -8.50
C ILE A 273 -12.27 -2.99 -8.54
N ALA A 274 -12.80 -2.57 -7.38
CA ALA A 274 -13.89 -1.61 -7.31
C ALA A 274 -13.52 -0.28 -7.97
N ARG A 275 -12.34 0.25 -7.69
CA ARG A 275 -11.82 1.46 -8.34
C ARG A 275 -11.65 1.28 -9.84
N GLY A 276 -11.11 0.15 -10.28
CA GLY A 276 -10.92 -0.18 -11.68
C GLY A 276 -12.21 -0.22 -12.48
N VAL A 277 -13.29 -0.75 -11.90
CA VAL A 277 -14.63 -0.73 -12.49
C VAL A 277 -15.20 0.69 -12.53
N LYS A 278 -15.16 1.41 -11.41
CA LYS A 278 -15.66 2.80 -11.33
C LYS A 278 -14.99 3.75 -12.32
N GLN A 279 -13.73 3.53 -12.60
CA GLN A 279 -12.92 4.34 -13.52
C GLN A 279 -12.91 3.81 -14.97
N GLY A 280 -13.63 2.72 -15.26
CA GLY A 280 -13.69 2.13 -16.60
C GLY A 280 -12.40 1.43 -17.05
N TRP A 281 -11.47 1.16 -16.15
CA TRP A 281 -10.26 0.40 -16.47
C TRP A 281 -10.52 -1.11 -16.55
N LEU A 282 -11.50 -1.60 -15.80
CA LEU A 282 -11.97 -3.00 -15.82
C LEU A 282 -13.39 -3.07 -16.39
N HIS A 283 -13.72 -4.24 -16.95
CA HIS A 283 -15.09 -4.54 -17.37
C HIS A 283 -16.05 -4.47 -16.16
N PRO A 284 -17.28 -3.96 -16.32
CA PRO A 284 -18.24 -3.83 -15.21
C PRO A 284 -18.45 -5.11 -14.40
N ASP A 285 -18.40 -6.29 -15.02
CA ASP A 285 -18.61 -7.58 -14.33
C ASP A 285 -17.58 -7.89 -13.24
N TYR A 286 -16.40 -7.25 -13.28
CA TYR A 286 -15.42 -7.39 -12.19
C TYR A 286 -15.97 -6.92 -10.84
N ILE A 287 -17.01 -6.09 -10.83
CA ILE A 287 -17.60 -5.61 -9.57
C ILE A 287 -18.17 -6.76 -8.72
N TYR A 288 -18.60 -7.86 -9.34
CA TYR A 288 -19.05 -9.05 -8.60
C TYR A 288 -17.93 -9.64 -7.74
N VAL A 289 -16.72 -9.67 -8.26
CA VAL A 289 -15.52 -10.12 -7.53
C VAL A 289 -15.27 -9.22 -6.31
N ALA A 290 -15.39 -7.89 -6.47
CA ALA A 290 -15.24 -6.96 -5.36
C ALA A 290 -16.33 -7.15 -4.29
N TRP A 291 -17.59 -7.35 -4.67
CA TRP A 291 -18.69 -7.61 -3.72
C TRP A 291 -18.52 -8.93 -2.97
N GLU A 292 -18.12 -10.02 -3.65
CA GLU A 292 -17.83 -11.28 -2.97
C GLU A 292 -16.64 -11.13 -2.02
N GLY A 293 -15.57 -10.40 -2.45
CA GLY A 293 -14.45 -10.06 -1.58
C GLY A 293 -14.86 -9.27 -0.35
N LEU A 294 -15.74 -8.27 -0.50
CA LEU A 294 -16.28 -7.51 0.63
C LEU A 294 -17.06 -8.40 1.59
N LYS A 295 -17.93 -9.30 1.09
CA LYS A 295 -18.65 -10.26 1.93
C LYS A 295 -17.67 -11.13 2.74
N GLY A 296 -16.65 -11.66 2.07
CA GLY A 296 -15.58 -12.42 2.74
C GLY A 296 -14.88 -11.60 3.82
N MET A 297 -14.48 -10.36 3.53
CA MET A 297 -13.86 -9.45 4.50
C MET A 297 -14.73 -9.24 5.73
N LEU A 298 -16.03 -9.03 5.55
CA LEU A 298 -16.96 -8.80 6.66
C LEU A 298 -17.05 -9.99 7.62
N THR A 299 -16.76 -11.21 7.17
CA THR A 299 -16.67 -12.38 8.07
C THR A 299 -15.44 -12.36 8.99
N LYS A 300 -14.44 -11.53 8.66
CA LYS A 300 -13.20 -11.37 9.46
C LYS A 300 -13.23 -10.11 10.32
N ILE A 301 -14.35 -9.38 10.34
CA ILE A 301 -14.57 -8.20 11.17
C ILE A 301 -15.67 -8.55 12.18
N THR A 302 -15.36 -8.38 13.48
CA THR A 302 -16.35 -8.68 14.55
C THR A 302 -17.40 -7.58 14.64
N PRO A 303 -18.54 -7.82 15.32
CA PRO A 303 -19.55 -6.77 15.57
C PRO A 303 -19.00 -5.56 16.35
N GLU A 304 -17.95 -5.75 17.15
CA GLU A 304 -17.26 -4.69 17.91
C GLU A 304 -16.29 -3.89 17.02
N GLY A 305 -16.08 -4.33 15.77
CA GLY A 305 -15.17 -3.70 14.81
C GLY A 305 -13.74 -4.23 14.84
N ASP A 306 -13.46 -5.33 15.54
CA ASP A 306 -12.14 -5.94 15.52
C ASP A 306 -11.85 -6.61 14.18
N VAL A 307 -10.70 -6.33 13.59
CA VAL A 307 -10.23 -6.93 12.34
C VAL A 307 -9.32 -8.12 12.65
N THR A 308 -9.64 -9.28 12.12
CA THR A 308 -8.90 -10.53 12.32
C THR A 308 -8.24 -11.03 11.03
N ALA A 309 -7.52 -12.14 11.08
CA ALA A 309 -6.85 -12.75 9.93
C ALA A 309 -5.84 -11.83 9.20
N ILE A 310 -5.17 -10.96 9.94
CA ILE A 310 -4.13 -10.08 9.43
C ILE A 310 -2.80 -10.82 9.47
N CYS A 311 -2.22 -11.10 8.30
CA CYS A 311 -0.88 -11.69 8.21
C CYS A 311 0.16 -10.76 8.85
N ALA A 312 0.98 -11.31 9.74
CA ALA A 312 2.12 -10.61 10.35
C ALA A 312 3.06 -10.00 9.31
N GLY A 313 3.88 -9.03 9.71
CA GLY A 313 4.96 -8.46 8.89
C GLY A 313 5.85 -9.58 8.32
N THR A 314 6.06 -9.58 7.00
CA THR A 314 6.68 -10.69 6.29
C THR A 314 7.83 -10.20 5.43
N GLY A 315 9.04 -10.60 5.80
CA GLY A 315 10.23 -10.42 4.95
C GLY A 315 10.34 -11.50 3.87
N ILE A 316 11.36 -11.40 3.03
CA ILE A 316 11.67 -12.44 2.05
C ILE A 316 12.46 -13.57 2.69
N MET A 317 12.11 -14.82 2.38
CA MET A 317 12.82 -16.02 2.81
C MET A 317 12.84 -17.06 1.69
N PRO A 318 13.88 -17.88 1.59
CA PRO A 318 14.00 -18.89 0.52
C PRO A 318 13.10 -20.11 0.72
N ALA A 319 12.51 -20.28 1.92
CA ALA A 319 11.68 -21.43 2.25
C ALA A 319 10.20 -21.05 2.22
N LEU A 320 9.40 -21.75 1.42
CA LEU A 320 7.95 -21.53 1.34
C LEU A 320 7.25 -21.80 2.69
N SER A 321 7.78 -22.73 3.51
CA SER A 321 7.31 -23.01 4.86
C SER A 321 7.33 -21.79 5.79
N PHE A 322 8.25 -20.85 5.59
CA PHE A 322 8.27 -19.58 6.32
C PHE A 322 6.97 -18.79 6.08
N TYR A 323 6.51 -18.73 4.86
CA TYR A 323 5.28 -18.03 4.50
C TYR A 323 4.04 -18.74 5.04
N TYR A 324 3.96 -20.07 4.93
CA TYR A 324 2.86 -20.86 5.50
C TYR A 324 2.69 -20.64 6.99
N ASN A 325 3.81 -20.50 7.73
CA ASN A 325 3.82 -20.36 9.19
C ASN A 325 3.76 -18.90 9.67
N ARG A 326 3.43 -17.94 8.81
CA ARG A 326 3.27 -16.55 9.28
C ARG A 326 2.09 -16.45 10.25
N PRO A 327 2.30 -15.83 11.44
CA PRO A 327 1.19 -15.66 12.38
C PRO A 327 0.11 -14.74 11.81
N GLN A 328 -1.11 -14.97 12.28
CA GLN A 328 -2.24 -14.10 12.06
C GLN A 328 -2.45 -13.24 13.30
N TRP A 329 -2.65 -11.94 13.09
CA TRP A 329 -2.88 -11.00 14.18
C TRP A 329 -4.29 -10.39 14.11
N LYS A 330 -4.73 -9.88 15.26
CA LYS A 330 -5.96 -9.14 15.43
C LYS A 330 -5.62 -7.67 15.65
N ASN A 331 -6.34 -6.76 15.01
CA ASN A 331 -6.17 -5.31 15.15
C ASN A 331 -4.69 -4.90 14.99
N ASP A 332 -4.09 -5.34 13.88
CA ASP A 332 -2.74 -4.95 13.54
C ASP A 332 -2.76 -3.82 12.50
N PRO A 333 -1.94 -2.77 12.64
CA PRO A 333 -1.89 -1.66 11.68
C PRO A 333 -1.66 -2.07 10.23
N MET A 334 -1.11 -3.26 9.98
CA MET A 334 -0.95 -3.78 8.61
C MET A 334 -2.27 -4.04 7.90
N GLY A 335 -3.34 -4.30 8.65
CA GLY A 335 -4.67 -4.58 8.09
C GLY A 335 -5.59 -3.37 8.07
N GLU A 336 -5.49 -2.49 9.05
CA GLU A 336 -6.48 -1.42 9.26
C GLU A 336 -6.59 -0.46 8.07
N GLY A 337 -5.46 0.03 7.58
CA GLY A 337 -5.45 0.94 6.43
C GLY A 337 -6.05 0.34 5.16
N PRO A 338 -5.56 -0.84 4.70
CA PRO A 338 -6.12 -1.53 3.55
C PRO A 338 -7.61 -1.85 3.69
N VAL A 339 -8.06 -2.38 4.84
CA VAL A 339 -9.46 -2.71 5.08
C VAL A 339 -10.33 -1.44 5.01
N LEU A 340 -9.92 -0.37 5.66
CA LEU A 340 -10.66 0.88 5.63
C LEU A 340 -10.73 1.46 4.21
N ARG A 341 -9.65 1.44 3.44
CA ARG A 341 -9.64 1.90 2.05
C ARG A 341 -10.60 1.09 1.17
N ALA A 342 -10.63 -0.24 1.34
CA ALA A 342 -11.58 -1.09 0.64
C ALA A 342 -13.03 -0.76 0.97
N LEU A 343 -13.34 -0.60 2.28
CA LEU A 343 -14.70 -0.22 2.72
C LEU A 343 -15.13 1.13 2.15
N VAL A 344 -14.24 2.15 2.18
CA VAL A 344 -14.51 3.48 1.62
C VAL A 344 -14.77 3.40 0.10
N GLU A 345 -13.97 2.62 -0.63
CA GLU A 345 -14.14 2.47 -2.07
C GLU A 345 -15.45 1.79 -2.45
N MET A 346 -15.90 0.83 -1.61
CA MET A 346 -17.13 0.08 -1.84
C MET A 346 -18.42 0.86 -1.51
N ILE A 347 -18.34 2.00 -0.80
CA ILE A 347 -19.53 2.82 -0.49
C ILE A 347 -20.28 3.23 -1.77
N ASP A 348 -19.54 3.62 -2.83
CA ASP A 348 -20.11 4.05 -4.12
C ASP A 348 -19.95 2.99 -5.22
N ALA A 349 -19.65 1.76 -4.86
CA ALA A 349 -19.50 0.70 -5.86
C ALA A 349 -20.86 0.39 -6.49
N PRO A 350 -20.94 0.17 -7.82
CA PRO A 350 -22.18 -0.25 -8.49
C PRO A 350 -22.78 -1.49 -7.82
N LYS A 351 -24.11 -1.51 -7.63
CA LYS A 351 -24.80 -2.62 -6.98
C LYS A 351 -25.10 -3.73 -7.98
N TYR A 352 -25.19 -4.97 -7.53
CA TYR A 352 -25.55 -6.14 -8.35
C TYR A 352 -26.86 -5.95 -9.17
N THR A 353 -27.86 -5.29 -8.59
CA THR A 353 -29.16 -5.08 -9.24
C THR A 353 -29.09 -4.11 -10.42
N GLU A 354 -28.21 -3.11 -10.36
CA GLU A 354 -28.03 -2.12 -11.42
C GLU A 354 -27.39 -2.74 -12.65
N ILE A 355 -26.38 -3.59 -12.47
CA ILE A 355 -25.67 -4.27 -13.57
C ILE A 355 -26.57 -5.31 -14.25
N LYS A 356 -27.39 -6.06 -13.48
CA LYS A 356 -28.32 -7.04 -14.07
C LYS A 356 -29.43 -6.37 -14.89
N ALA A 357 -29.88 -5.19 -14.52
CA ALA A 357 -30.86 -4.44 -15.29
C ALA A 357 -30.30 -3.98 -16.65
N GLU A 358 -29.06 -3.48 -16.68
CA GLU A 358 -28.39 -3.09 -17.93
C GLU A 358 -28.15 -4.28 -18.86
N GLN A 359 -27.69 -5.41 -18.34
CA GLN A 359 -27.45 -6.63 -19.13
C GLN A 359 -28.74 -7.26 -19.67
N GLN A 360 -29.90 -7.09 -19.03
CA GLN A 360 -31.17 -7.51 -19.56
C GLN A 360 -31.66 -6.62 -20.72
N TYR A 361 -31.36 -5.34 -20.69
CA TYR A 361 -31.71 -4.40 -21.76
C TYR A 361 -30.95 -4.69 -23.06
N ASP A 362 -29.67 -5.05 -22.99
CA ASP A 362 -28.87 -5.38 -24.18
C ASP A 362 -29.22 -6.74 -24.83
N LYS A 363 -29.91 -7.63 -24.11
CA LYS A 363 -30.43 -8.91 -24.66
C LYS A 363 -31.79 -8.77 -25.35
N ILE A 364 -32.45 -7.63 -25.26
CA ILE A 364 -33.77 -7.35 -25.82
C ILE A 364 -33.68 -6.50 -27.09
N LYS A 365 -32.48 -5.95 -27.42
CA LYS A 365 -32.19 -5.32 -28.68
C LYS A 365 -31.56 -6.29 -29.67
#